data_ee4f8c4205fb59a6203348ccc19e4f8d
#
_entry.id   ee4f8c4205fb59a6203348ccc19e4f8d
#
_cell.length_a   1.000
_cell.length_b   1.000
_cell.length_c   1.000
_cell.angle_alpha   90.00
_cell.angle_beta   90.00
_cell.angle_gamma   90.00
#
_symmetry.space_group_name_H-M   'P 1'
#
loop_
_entity.id
_entity.type
_entity.pdbx_description
1 polymer ?
#
loop_
_entity_poly.entity_id
_entity_poly.type
_entity_poly.pdbx_seq_one_letter_code
_entity_poly.pdbx_strand_id
1 'polypeptide(L)'
;MINVSDIDTLAQELATIQQTGSKKIALLGSRHVPITHQHLIEMMSYALVLSGNRLITSGAIGTNSAAIRGAIRANRDLLTVILPQSLARQPRESQEQLQNVMHLVESPGNDALSLGEASALCNQEIVSRCQQLICFAFHESSTLLQTCHEAEEQRKVVTLFYFD
;
A
#
# COMPACT_ATOMS: atom_id res chain seq x y z
N MET A 1 -5.42 37.85 -12.88
CA MET A 1 -4.36 37.27 -13.75
C MET A 1 -3.23 36.79 -12.88
N ILE A 2 -2.93 35.50 -12.96
CA ILE A 2 -1.84 34.90 -12.16
C ILE A 2 -0.50 35.26 -12.84
N ASN A 3 0.38 35.92 -12.10
CA ASN A 3 1.72 36.27 -12.58
C ASN A 3 2.60 35.00 -12.60
N VAL A 4 3.57 34.94 -13.53
CA VAL A 4 4.51 33.82 -13.63
C VAL A 4 5.28 33.60 -12.31
N SER A 5 5.61 34.69 -11.61
CA SER A 5 6.24 34.61 -10.30
C SER A 5 5.32 33.98 -9.22
N ASP A 6 4.03 34.15 -9.35
CA ASP A 6 3.07 33.56 -8.43
C ASP A 6 2.92 32.05 -8.66
N ILE A 7 3.04 31.60 -9.90
CA ILE A 7 3.01 30.18 -10.26
C ILE A 7 4.25 29.48 -9.71
N ASP A 8 5.43 30.09 -9.86
CA ASP A 8 6.67 29.53 -9.32
C ASP A 8 6.63 29.45 -7.79
N THR A 9 6.12 30.48 -7.13
CA THR A 9 5.93 30.49 -5.69
C THR A 9 4.97 29.40 -5.26
N LEU A 10 3.85 29.23 -5.94
CA LEU A 10 2.88 28.17 -5.66
C LEU A 10 3.49 26.79 -5.84
N ALA A 11 4.25 26.57 -6.91
CA ALA A 11 4.96 25.32 -7.16
C ALA A 11 5.96 24.99 -6.04
N GLN A 12 6.71 26.00 -5.57
CA GLN A 12 7.65 25.84 -4.46
C GLN A 12 6.92 25.52 -3.14
N GLU A 13 5.83 26.18 -2.86
CA GLU A 13 5.02 25.92 -1.66
C GLU A 13 4.43 24.51 -1.70
N LEU A 14 3.90 24.07 -2.84
CA LEU A 14 3.40 22.71 -3.01
C LEU A 14 4.51 21.67 -2.82
N ALA A 15 5.69 21.89 -3.38
CA ALA A 15 6.83 21.01 -3.19
C ALA A 15 7.24 20.93 -1.71
N THR A 16 7.24 22.06 -1.00
CA THR A 16 7.53 22.12 0.43
C THR A 16 6.48 21.36 1.25
N ILE A 17 5.20 21.54 0.95
CA ILE A 17 4.11 20.81 1.61
C ILE A 17 4.25 19.31 1.37
N GLN A 18 4.58 18.89 0.17
CA GLN A 18 4.80 17.49 -0.17
C GLN A 18 6.03 16.89 0.55
N GLN A 19 7.07 17.69 0.79
CA GLN A 19 8.28 17.26 1.47
C GLN A 19 8.15 17.25 3.00
N THR A 20 7.37 18.18 3.55
CA THR A 20 7.25 18.33 5.01
C THR A 20 6.15 17.48 5.63
N GLY A 21 5.18 17.03 4.82
CA GLY A 21 4.11 16.14 5.28
C GLY A 21 4.44 14.68 5.02
N SER A 22 4.60 13.86 6.09
CA SER A 22 4.63 12.41 5.90
C SER A 22 3.28 11.96 5.36
N LYS A 23 3.26 11.47 4.12
CA LYS A 23 2.05 10.90 3.52
C LYS A 23 1.87 9.47 3.98
N LYS A 24 0.62 9.05 4.07
CA LYS A 24 0.25 7.65 4.24
C LYS A 24 -0.04 7.08 2.86
N ILE A 25 0.81 6.19 2.40
CA ILE A 25 0.73 5.58 1.08
C ILE A 25 0.39 4.11 1.25
N ALA A 26 -0.71 3.67 0.63
CA ALA A 26 -1.06 2.26 0.55
C ALA A 26 -0.44 1.66 -0.72
N LEU A 27 0.11 0.47 -0.60
CA LEU A 27 0.64 -0.28 -1.72
C LEU A 27 0.01 -1.67 -1.71
N LEU A 28 -0.78 -1.94 -2.72
CA LEU A 28 -1.52 -3.19 -2.89
C LEU A 28 -1.24 -3.78 -4.27
N GLY A 29 -1.47 -5.06 -4.43
CA GLY A 29 -1.33 -5.67 -5.74
C GLY A 29 -1.52 -7.17 -5.76
N SER A 30 -1.35 -7.73 -6.95
CA SER A 30 -1.50 -9.14 -7.24
C SER A 30 -0.56 -9.99 -6.41
N ARG A 31 -1.01 -11.22 -6.09
CA ARG A 31 -0.19 -12.26 -5.47
C ARG A 31 0.79 -12.88 -6.45
N HIS A 32 0.46 -12.85 -7.73
CA HIS A 32 1.26 -13.44 -8.81
C HIS A 32 2.06 -12.34 -9.50
N VAL A 33 3.32 -12.20 -9.11
CA VAL A 33 4.20 -11.15 -9.62
C VAL A 33 5.52 -11.78 -10.06
N PRO A 34 5.97 -11.50 -11.29
CA PRO A 34 7.30 -11.94 -11.73
C PRO A 34 8.40 -11.38 -10.83
N ILE A 35 9.47 -12.15 -10.65
CA ILE A 35 10.57 -11.79 -9.74
C ILE A 35 11.15 -10.42 -10.06
N THR A 36 11.31 -10.08 -11.33
CA THR A 36 11.84 -8.78 -11.74
C THR A 36 10.95 -7.63 -11.29
N HIS A 37 9.63 -7.79 -11.38
CA HIS A 37 8.68 -6.81 -10.87
C HIS A 37 8.64 -6.75 -9.34
N GLN A 38 8.84 -7.88 -8.66
CA GLN A 38 8.96 -7.89 -7.20
C GLN A 38 10.14 -7.04 -6.73
N HIS A 39 11.28 -7.12 -7.41
CA HIS A 39 12.45 -6.29 -7.11
C HIS A 39 12.16 -4.80 -7.30
N LEU A 40 11.46 -4.43 -8.38
CA LEU A 40 11.07 -3.05 -8.63
C LEU A 40 10.13 -2.52 -7.55
N ILE A 41 9.15 -3.32 -7.13
CA ILE A 41 8.20 -2.96 -6.07
C ILE A 41 8.94 -2.80 -4.74
N GLU A 42 9.87 -3.71 -4.42
CA GLU A 42 10.71 -3.61 -3.22
C GLU A 42 11.53 -2.32 -3.21
N MET A 43 12.15 -1.97 -4.33
CA MET A 43 12.92 -0.72 -4.46
C MET A 43 12.04 0.51 -4.32
N MET A 44 10.85 0.50 -4.91
CA MET A 44 9.88 1.60 -4.79
C MET A 44 9.45 1.78 -3.33
N SER A 45 9.07 0.70 -2.68
CA SER A 45 8.68 0.72 -1.27
C SER A 45 9.80 1.25 -0.38
N TYR A 46 11.03 0.77 -0.60
CA TYR A 46 12.22 1.26 0.11
C TYR A 46 12.38 2.77 -0.05
N ALA A 47 12.31 3.27 -1.29
CA ALA A 47 12.48 4.69 -1.56
C ALA A 47 11.38 5.55 -0.93
N LEU A 48 10.13 5.11 -0.99
CA LEU A 48 9.00 5.82 -0.39
C LEU A 48 9.15 5.96 1.12
N VAL A 49 9.52 4.88 1.79
CA VAL A 49 9.70 4.87 3.25
C VAL A 49 10.96 5.65 3.64
N LEU A 50 12.04 5.51 2.89
CA LEU A 50 13.28 6.27 3.12
C LEU A 50 13.04 7.78 3.03
N SER A 51 12.11 8.20 2.19
CA SER A 51 11.70 9.61 2.05
C SER A 51 10.78 10.09 3.18
N GLY A 52 10.47 9.25 4.17
CA GLY A 52 9.69 9.62 5.35
C GLY A 52 8.20 9.33 5.24
N ASN A 53 7.72 8.68 4.18
CA ASN A 53 6.32 8.30 4.06
C ASN A 53 6.00 7.06 4.89
N ARG A 54 4.78 7.01 5.42
CA ARG A 54 4.24 5.78 6.02
C ARG A 54 3.68 4.89 4.94
N LEU A 55 4.06 3.61 4.98
CA LEU A 55 3.55 2.61 4.04
C LEU A 55 2.53 1.71 4.75
N ILE A 56 1.40 1.52 4.09
CA ILE A 56 0.33 0.62 4.55
C ILE A 56 0.13 -0.44 3.48
N THR A 57 0.15 -1.69 3.87
CA THR A 57 -0.10 -2.82 2.97
C THR A 57 -0.79 -3.96 3.71
N SER A 58 -1.12 -5.03 3.01
CA SER A 58 -1.63 -6.26 3.62
C SER A 58 -0.55 -7.34 3.68
N GLY A 59 -0.88 -8.49 4.22
CA GLY A 59 0.08 -9.56 4.50
C GLY A 59 0.18 -10.64 3.42
N ALA A 60 -0.43 -10.46 2.25
CA ALA A 60 -0.38 -11.47 1.18
C ALA A 60 1.00 -11.57 0.55
N ILE A 61 1.24 -12.68 -0.15
CA ILE A 61 2.46 -12.88 -0.95
C ILE A 61 2.45 -11.99 -2.22
N GLY A 62 3.55 -11.96 -2.93
CA GLY A 62 3.67 -11.20 -4.19
C GLY A 62 3.93 -9.72 -3.94
N THR A 63 3.06 -8.86 -4.45
CA THR A 63 3.21 -7.40 -4.34
C THR A 63 3.35 -6.94 -2.89
N ASN A 64 2.47 -7.38 -2.02
CA ASN A 64 2.47 -6.96 -0.61
C ASN A 64 3.75 -7.41 0.09
N SER A 65 4.19 -8.63 -0.18
CA SER A 65 5.42 -9.18 0.36
C SER A 65 6.65 -8.36 -0.06
N ALA A 66 6.74 -7.98 -1.32
CA ALA A 66 7.81 -7.13 -1.83
C ALA A 66 7.80 -5.75 -1.16
N ALA A 67 6.62 -5.16 -1.00
CA ALA A 67 6.44 -3.89 -0.31
C ALA A 67 6.93 -3.96 1.15
N ILE A 68 6.58 -5.03 1.87
CA ILE A 68 7.02 -5.26 3.24
C ILE A 68 8.55 -5.33 3.33
N ARG A 69 9.19 -6.09 2.44
CA ARG A 69 10.66 -6.21 2.43
C ARG A 69 11.34 -4.85 2.25
N GLY A 70 10.89 -4.05 1.30
CA GLY A 70 11.46 -2.73 1.05
C GLY A 70 11.27 -1.77 2.23
N ALA A 71 10.08 -1.75 2.80
CA ALA A 71 9.76 -0.89 3.94
C ALA A 71 10.59 -1.25 5.18
N ILE A 72 10.73 -2.54 5.50
CA ILE A 72 11.53 -3.01 6.66
C ILE A 72 13.00 -2.60 6.49
N ARG A 73 13.53 -2.69 5.28
CA ARG A 73 14.92 -2.29 5.00
C ARG A 73 15.14 -0.80 5.19
N ALA A 74 14.16 0.03 4.91
CA ALA A 74 14.25 1.47 5.06
C ALA A 74 14.00 1.91 6.50
N ASN A 75 12.81 1.64 7.02
CA ASN A 75 12.43 1.97 8.40
C ASN A 75 11.14 1.22 8.76
N ARG A 76 11.27 0.16 9.58
CA ARG A 76 10.12 -0.65 9.99
C ARG A 76 9.09 0.10 10.82
N ASP A 77 9.47 1.21 11.47
CA ASP A 77 8.54 2.06 12.23
C ASP A 77 7.49 2.74 11.35
N LEU A 78 7.80 2.90 10.06
CA LEU A 78 6.90 3.55 9.10
C LEU A 78 6.05 2.55 8.30
N LEU A 79 6.14 1.26 8.61
CA LEU A 79 5.33 0.22 7.97
C LEU A 79 4.18 -0.20 8.88
N THR A 80 2.97 -0.21 8.33
CA THR A 80 1.78 -0.82 8.94
C THR A 80 1.25 -1.90 8.01
N VAL A 81 1.02 -3.09 8.55
CA VAL A 81 0.40 -4.20 7.82
C VAL A 81 -0.95 -4.50 8.44
N ILE A 82 -1.99 -4.52 7.61
CA ILE A 82 -3.36 -4.82 8.03
C ILE A 82 -3.75 -6.15 7.43
N LEU A 83 -4.16 -7.08 8.29
CA LEU A 83 -4.57 -8.42 7.87
C LEU A 83 -6.08 -8.51 7.70
N PRO A 84 -6.56 -9.33 6.74
CA PRO A 84 -7.98 -9.55 6.56
C PRO A 84 -8.63 -10.34 7.72
N GLN A 85 -7.84 -11.17 8.38
CA GLN A 85 -8.27 -12.06 9.47
C GLN A 85 -7.17 -12.06 10.55
N SER A 86 -7.22 -13.02 11.47
CA SER A 86 -6.14 -13.19 12.44
C SER A 86 -4.83 -13.66 11.78
N LEU A 87 -3.70 -13.43 12.43
CA LEU A 87 -2.38 -13.88 11.98
C LEU A 87 -2.36 -15.41 11.81
N ALA A 88 -3.02 -16.13 12.70
CA ALA A 88 -3.10 -17.60 12.65
C ALA A 88 -3.77 -18.13 11.36
N ARG A 89 -4.62 -17.32 10.72
CA ARG A 89 -5.28 -17.66 9.46
C ARG A 89 -4.41 -17.42 8.24
N GLN A 90 -3.32 -16.70 8.37
CA GLN A 90 -2.41 -16.44 7.25
C GLN A 90 -1.64 -17.72 6.88
N PRO A 91 -1.27 -17.89 5.59
CA PRO A 91 -0.36 -18.96 5.18
C PRO A 91 0.95 -18.88 5.98
N ARG A 92 1.58 -20.03 6.19
CA ARG A 92 2.83 -20.11 6.99
C ARG A 92 3.92 -19.16 6.48
N GLU A 93 4.09 -19.08 5.17
CA GLU A 93 5.06 -18.18 4.54
C GLU A 93 4.81 -16.72 4.92
N SER A 94 3.55 -16.28 4.88
CA SER A 94 3.16 -14.95 5.32
C SER A 94 3.41 -14.75 6.81
N GLN A 95 3.09 -15.73 7.64
CA GLN A 95 3.32 -15.64 9.09
C GLN A 95 4.80 -15.43 9.42
N GLU A 96 5.70 -16.15 8.74
CA GLU A 96 7.14 -16.00 8.93
C GLU A 96 7.61 -14.57 8.61
N GLN A 97 7.16 -14.01 7.51
CA GLN A 97 7.49 -12.64 7.13
C GLN A 97 6.93 -11.62 8.12
N LEU A 98 5.71 -11.84 8.59
CA LEU A 98 5.01 -10.90 9.47
C LEU A 98 5.60 -10.83 10.87
N GLN A 99 6.43 -11.79 11.28
CA GLN A 99 7.16 -11.73 12.55
C GLN A 99 8.09 -10.52 12.65
N ASN A 100 8.54 -9.98 11.54
CA ASN A 100 9.44 -8.82 11.49
C ASN A 100 8.70 -7.48 11.41
N VAL A 101 7.38 -7.50 11.39
CA VAL A 101 6.54 -6.30 11.30
C VAL A 101 6.22 -5.80 12.70
N MET A 102 6.52 -4.52 12.97
CA MET A 102 6.26 -3.90 14.28
C MET A 102 4.81 -3.47 14.45
N HIS A 103 4.21 -2.94 13.39
CA HIS A 103 2.83 -2.43 13.43
C HIS A 103 1.93 -3.34 12.60
N LEU A 104 1.44 -4.40 13.25
CA LEU A 104 0.56 -5.40 12.66
C LEU A 104 -0.85 -5.22 13.21
N VAL A 105 -1.82 -5.08 12.32
CA VAL A 105 -3.24 -4.98 12.68
C VAL A 105 -3.94 -6.25 12.23
N GLU A 106 -4.39 -7.05 13.17
CA GLU A 106 -5.17 -8.25 12.92
C GLU A 106 -6.66 -7.95 12.93
N SER A 107 -7.43 -8.78 12.24
CA SER A 107 -8.90 -8.67 12.18
C SER A 107 -9.55 -10.01 12.56
N PRO A 108 -9.39 -10.48 13.81
CA PRO A 108 -9.89 -11.79 14.22
C PRO A 108 -11.41 -11.90 14.18
N GLY A 109 -12.13 -10.79 14.28
CA GLY A 109 -13.58 -10.75 14.11
C GLY A 109 -14.05 -11.19 12.73
N ASN A 110 -13.16 -11.21 11.73
CA ASN A 110 -13.45 -11.63 10.36
C ASN A 110 -13.05 -13.08 10.07
N ASP A 111 -12.59 -13.83 11.05
CA ASP A 111 -12.14 -15.22 10.86
C ASP A 111 -13.25 -16.15 10.39
N ALA A 112 -14.51 -15.84 10.71
CA ALA A 112 -15.68 -16.60 10.27
C ALA A 112 -16.09 -16.28 8.82
N LEU A 113 -15.59 -15.21 8.24
CA LEU A 113 -15.89 -14.82 6.86
C LEU A 113 -15.03 -15.62 5.87
N SER A 114 -15.49 -15.70 4.62
CA SER A 114 -14.64 -16.20 3.54
C SER A 114 -13.43 -15.28 3.38
N LEU A 115 -12.33 -15.83 2.85
CA LEU A 115 -11.12 -15.03 2.59
C LEU A 115 -11.43 -13.87 1.63
N GLY A 116 -12.29 -14.08 0.63
CA GLY A 116 -12.67 -13.03 -0.31
C GLY A 116 -13.39 -11.87 0.35
N GLU A 117 -14.37 -12.18 1.22
CA GLU A 117 -15.10 -11.16 1.98
C GLU A 117 -14.19 -10.41 2.95
N ALA A 118 -13.37 -11.15 3.70
CA ALA A 118 -12.40 -10.55 4.62
C ALA A 118 -11.38 -9.67 3.90
N SER A 119 -10.90 -10.09 2.74
CA SER A 119 -9.95 -9.31 1.92
C SER A 119 -10.58 -8.02 1.39
N ALA A 120 -11.84 -8.06 0.99
CA ALA A 120 -12.56 -6.85 0.55
C ALA A 120 -12.68 -5.83 1.69
N LEU A 121 -13.03 -6.29 2.89
CA LEU A 121 -13.09 -5.43 4.07
C LEU A 121 -11.71 -4.88 4.45
N CYS A 122 -10.67 -5.70 4.34
CA CYS A 122 -9.30 -5.28 4.59
C CYS A 122 -8.87 -4.18 3.61
N ASN A 123 -9.16 -4.33 2.33
CA ASN A 123 -8.84 -3.32 1.32
C ASN A 123 -9.57 -2.00 1.61
N GLN A 124 -10.83 -2.04 2.02
CA GLN A 124 -11.57 -0.84 2.42
C GLN A 124 -10.92 -0.14 3.61
N GLU A 125 -10.49 -0.90 4.61
CA GLU A 125 -9.78 -0.37 5.77
C GLU A 125 -8.46 0.30 5.36
N ILE A 126 -7.67 -0.33 4.50
CA ILE A 126 -6.41 0.20 4.00
C ILE A 126 -6.65 1.51 3.24
N VAL A 127 -7.63 1.54 2.35
CA VAL A 127 -8.00 2.74 1.59
C VAL A 127 -8.42 3.86 2.52
N SER A 128 -9.18 3.57 3.57
CA SER A 128 -9.63 4.58 4.53
C SER A 128 -8.48 5.26 5.27
N ARG A 129 -7.36 4.58 5.41
CA ARG A 129 -6.19 5.06 6.18
C ARG A 129 -5.14 5.78 5.33
N CYS A 130 -5.23 5.71 4.01
CA CYS A 130 -4.21 6.29 3.14
C CYS A 130 -4.67 7.59 2.47
N GLN A 131 -3.72 8.36 2.01
CA GLN A 131 -3.92 9.55 1.18
C GLN A 131 -3.68 9.23 -0.30
N GLN A 132 -2.84 8.22 -0.56
CA GLN A 132 -2.46 7.78 -1.89
C GLN A 132 -2.44 6.26 -1.93
N LEU A 133 -3.01 5.70 -3.00
CA LEU A 133 -2.98 4.26 -3.27
C LEU A 133 -2.11 4.00 -4.51
N ILE A 134 -1.14 3.13 -4.37
CA ILE A 134 -0.36 2.58 -5.49
C ILE A 134 -0.76 1.11 -5.61
N CYS A 135 -1.22 0.70 -6.79
CA CYS A 135 -1.71 -0.64 -7.03
C CYS A 135 -1.03 -1.26 -8.24
N PHE A 136 -0.62 -2.51 -8.11
CA PHE A 136 -0.04 -3.33 -9.18
C PHE A 136 -0.99 -4.50 -9.47
N ALA A 137 -1.56 -4.52 -10.66
CA ALA A 137 -2.61 -5.47 -10.99
C ALA A 137 -2.52 -5.96 -12.45
N PHE A 138 -3.24 -7.03 -12.72
CA PHE A 138 -3.59 -7.43 -14.08
C PHE A 138 -4.95 -6.84 -14.44
N HIS A 139 -5.25 -6.72 -15.74
CA HIS A 139 -6.56 -6.23 -16.18
C HIS A 139 -7.73 -7.09 -15.69
N GLU A 140 -7.48 -8.35 -15.38
CA GLU A 140 -8.47 -9.29 -14.83
C GLU A 140 -8.57 -9.26 -13.29
N SER A 141 -7.78 -8.46 -12.60
CA SER A 141 -7.76 -8.37 -11.13
C SER A 141 -8.95 -7.55 -10.62
N SER A 142 -10.15 -8.10 -10.73
CA SER A 142 -11.39 -7.38 -10.49
C SER A 142 -11.50 -6.76 -9.09
N THR A 143 -11.08 -7.48 -8.05
CA THR A 143 -11.14 -7.01 -6.66
C THR A 143 -10.20 -5.80 -6.45
N LEU A 144 -8.98 -5.86 -6.99
CA LEU A 144 -8.02 -4.76 -6.88
C LEU A 144 -8.49 -3.53 -7.68
N LEU A 145 -9.04 -3.74 -8.88
CA LEU A 145 -9.57 -2.65 -9.69
C LEU A 145 -10.77 -1.98 -9.01
N GLN A 146 -11.62 -2.75 -8.35
CA GLN A 146 -12.72 -2.22 -7.56
C GLN A 146 -12.19 -1.38 -6.39
N THR A 147 -11.15 -1.84 -5.70
CA THR A 147 -10.50 -1.09 -4.63
C THR A 147 -9.94 0.24 -5.13
N CYS A 148 -9.32 0.26 -6.30
CA CYS A 148 -8.82 1.49 -6.93
C CYS A 148 -9.97 2.45 -7.24
N HIS A 149 -11.07 1.95 -7.78
CA HIS A 149 -12.25 2.76 -8.09
C HIS A 149 -12.84 3.39 -6.81
N GLU A 150 -12.98 2.61 -5.76
CA GLU A 150 -13.48 3.10 -4.46
C GLU A 150 -12.54 4.17 -3.87
N ALA A 151 -11.24 4.01 -4.01
CA ALA A 151 -10.26 5.00 -3.57
C ALA A 151 -10.40 6.32 -4.35
N GLU A 152 -10.61 6.25 -5.66
CA GLU A 152 -10.88 7.43 -6.50
C GLU A 152 -12.16 8.15 -6.09
N GLU A 153 -13.21 7.40 -5.80
CA GLU A 153 -14.48 7.98 -5.30
C GLU A 153 -14.29 8.71 -3.97
N GLN A 154 -13.38 8.24 -3.13
CA GLN A 154 -13.00 8.88 -1.88
C GLN A 154 -11.99 10.02 -2.06
N ARG A 155 -11.70 10.39 -3.31
CA ARG A 155 -10.74 11.45 -3.68
C ARG A 155 -9.31 11.18 -3.19
N LYS A 156 -8.94 9.91 -3.10
CA LYS A 156 -7.54 9.53 -2.88
C LYS A 156 -6.79 9.64 -4.21
N VAL A 157 -5.49 9.91 -4.14
CA VAL A 157 -4.62 9.84 -5.32
C VAL A 157 -4.38 8.37 -5.62
N VAL A 158 -4.69 7.91 -6.83
CA VAL A 158 -4.54 6.51 -7.23
C VAL A 158 -3.57 6.41 -8.40
N THR A 159 -2.56 5.57 -8.26
CA THR A 159 -1.66 5.19 -9.34
C THR A 159 -1.79 3.69 -9.56
N LEU A 160 -2.26 3.31 -10.73
CA LEU A 160 -2.48 1.92 -11.10
C LEU A 160 -1.49 1.49 -12.17
N PHE A 161 -0.69 0.47 -11.87
CA PHE A 161 0.23 -0.15 -12.82
C PHE A 161 -0.31 -1.52 -13.21
N TYR A 162 -0.35 -1.77 -14.52
CA TYR A 162 -0.73 -3.09 -15.04
C TYR A 162 0.51 -3.89 -15.38
N PHE A 163 0.47 -5.19 -15.06
CA PHE A 163 1.51 -6.14 -15.46
C PHE A 163 1.33 -6.66 -16.90
N ASP A 164 0.12 -6.52 -17.48
CA ASP A 164 -0.27 -7.06 -18.80
C ASP A 164 -0.76 -6.00 -19.80
#